data_c55c32f18a32dedcf459cf83927a4555
#
_entry.id   c55c32f18a32dedcf459cf83927a4555
#
_cell.length_a   1.000
_cell.length_b   1.000
_cell.length_c   1.000
_cell.angle_alpha   90.00
_cell.angle_beta   90.00
_cell.angle_gamma   90.00
#
_symmetry.space_group_name_H-M   'P 1'
#
loop_
_entity.id
_entity.type
_entity.pdbx_description
1 polymer ?
#
loop_
_entity_poly.entity_id
_entity_poly.type
_entity_poly.pdbx_seq_one_letter_code
_entity_poly.pdbx_strand_id
1 'polypeptide(L)'
;MKKFLLPVLTAVLVLGLASGVNADVAEKGFVSVSTSANTELPPDVVEISIAVQTSDAKSLQKATAQNKEISDKIYSELSSMIDKNNGDYIKTANFNASPVYNYKNNKKDLVKYEVNNSVIVHTKSIKDAGKMIDKAISLGATNINDIVFSISSYDEQCNDLLGIAAKKAYKRAGILASSANGSLAGIKSLNGSCSTSDNARVQYRLLAKNMSMGSMADSAAESSASPIQGGVIKLFAN
;
A
#
# COMPACT_ATOMS: atom_id res chain seq x y z
N MET A 1 72.47 -57.11 65.62
CA MET A 1 72.35 -56.41 64.41
C MET A 1 70.91 -56.46 63.91
N LYS A 2 70.12 -55.45 64.21
CA LYS A 2 68.70 -55.42 63.93
C LYS A 2 68.51 -54.58 62.62
N LYS A 3 67.95 -55.23 61.64
CA LYS A 3 67.53 -54.56 60.35
C LYS A 3 66.14 -54.01 60.47
N PHE A 4 66.03 -52.70 60.40
CA PHE A 4 64.73 -52.01 60.31
C PHE A 4 64.25 -52.04 58.89
N LEU A 5 63.09 -52.69 58.63
CA LEU A 5 62.36 -52.55 57.37
C LEU A 5 61.37 -51.40 57.51
N LEU A 6 61.47 -50.44 56.61
CA LEU A 6 60.56 -49.31 56.49
C LEU A 6 59.46 -49.70 55.49
N PRO A 7 58.16 -49.60 55.81
CA PRO A 7 57.13 -49.82 54.83
C PRO A 7 56.92 -48.56 53.96
N VAL A 8 57.04 -48.71 52.66
CA VAL A 8 56.70 -47.72 51.67
C VAL A 8 55.16 -47.62 51.55
N LEU A 9 54.60 -46.50 52.01
CA LEU A 9 53.19 -46.18 51.85
C LEU A 9 52.96 -45.58 50.47
N THR A 10 52.46 -46.36 49.52
CA THR A 10 52.00 -45.89 48.20
C THR A 10 50.62 -45.24 48.33
N ALA A 11 50.60 -43.89 48.30
CA ALA A 11 49.34 -43.15 48.15
C ALA A 11 48.86 -43.21 46.68
N VAL A 12 47.79 -43.94 46.45
CA VAL A 12 47.08 -43.96 45.16
C VAL A 12 46.20 -42.71 45.10
N LEU A 13 46.63 -41.71 44.32
CA LEU A 13 45.84 -40.51 44.00
C LEU A 13 44.78 -40.92 42.97
N VAL A 14 43.54 -41.13 43.42
CA VAL A 14 42.38 -41.30 42.54
C VAL A 14 41.97 -39.93 41.99
N LEU A 15 42.44 -39.55 40.80
CA LEU A 15 41.89 -38.45 40.03
C LEU A 15 40.49 -38.84 39.58
N GLY A 16 39.45 -38.39 40.29
CA GLY A 16 38.09 -38.41 39.85
C GLY A 16 37.92 -37.55 38.61
N LEU A 17 37.81 -38.16 37.45
CA LEU A 17 37.32 -37.54 36.24
C LEU A 17 35.83 -37.19 36.49
N ALA A 18 35.58 -35.98 36.92
CA ALA A 18 34.26 -35.40 36.87
C ALA A 18 33.91 -35.22 35.36
N SER A 19 33.34 -36.26 34.76
CA SER A 19 32.66 -36.14 33.47
C SER A 19 31.51 -35.17 33.69
N GLY A 20 31.69 -33.91 33.25
CA GLY A 20 30.61 -32.97 33.17
C GLY A 20 29.52 -33.60 32.27
N VAL A 21 28.48 -34.09 32.86
CA VAL A 21 27.25 -34.46 32.18
C VAL A 21 26.70 -33.12 31.64
N ASN A 22 27.07 -32.80 30.40
CA ASN A 22 26.30 -31.83 29.64
C ASN A 22 24.91 -32.46 29.51
N ALA A 23 24.01 -32.05 30.41
CA ALA A 23 22.59 -32.35 30.20
C ALA A 23 22.22 -31.65 28.89
N ASP A 24 22.17 -32.43 27.82
CA ASP A 24 21.59 -32.03 26.56
C ASP A 24 20.18 -31.58 26.90
N VAL A 25 19.96 -30.27 26.91
CA VAL A 25 18.65 -29.71 27.15
C VAL A 25 17.81 -30.16 25.97
N ALA A 26 17.07 -31.25 26.14
CA ALA A 26 16.21 -31.80 25.12
C ALA A 26 15.44 -30.66 24.48
N GLU A 27 15.72 -30.40 23.22
CA GLU A 27 15.09 -29.32 22.47
C GLU A 27 13.58 -29.55 22.51
N LYS A 28 12.85 -28.68 23.24
CA LYS A 28 11.40 -28.82 23.38
C LYS A 28 10.80 -28.76 21.98
N GLY A 29 10.06 -29.77 21.61
CA GLY A 29 9.31 -29.78 20.35
C GLY A 29 8.40 -28.54 20.27
N PHE A 30 8.11 -28.07 19.09
CA PHE A 30 7.21 -26.94 18.86
C PHE A 30 6.09 -27.31 17.88
N VAL A 31 4.96 -26.62 18.01
CA VAL A 31 3.83 -26.68 17.10
C VAL A 31 3.84 -25.40 16.26
N SER A 32 3.78 -25.55 14.95
CA SER A 32 3.62 -24.42 14.03
C SER A 32 2.22 -24.43 13.44
N VAL A 33 1.53 -23.30 13.50
CA VAL A 33 0.19 -23.12 12.93
C VAL A 33 0.13 -21.83 12.14
N SER A 34 -0.63 -21.85 11.06
CA SER A 34 -0.96 -20.66 10.28
C SER A 34 -2.45 -20.44 10.30
N THR A 35 -2.86 -19.18 10.47
CA THR A 35 -4.27 -18.78 10.49
C THR A 35 -4.47 -17.46 9.80
N SER A 36 -5.70 -17.20 9.40
CA SER A 36 -6.09 -15.91 8.85
C SER A 36 -7.42 -15.44 9.44
N ALA A 37 -7.62 -14.13 9.37
CA ALA A 37 -8.89 -13.45 9.57
C ALA A 37 -9.09 -12.46 8.43
N ASN A 38 -10.33 -12.16 8.09
CA ASN A 38 -10.66 -11.18 7.08
C ASN A 38 -11.93 -10.44 7.42
N THR A 39 -12.09 -9.26 6.81
CA THR A 39 -13.32 -8.48 6.83
C THR A 39 -13.51 -7.79 5.49
N GLU A 40 -14.73 -7.36 5.20
CA GLU A 40 -15.07 -6.57 4.02
C GLU A 40 -15.64 -5.23 4.49
N LEU A 41 -15.08 -4.14 3.96
CA LEU A 41 -15.42 -2.77 4.37
C LEU A 41 -15.70 -1.91 3.14
N PRO A 42 -16.74 -1.07 3.16
CA PRO A 42 -16.86 -0.04 2.14
C PRO A 42 -15.72 0.96 2.30
N PRO A 43 -15.14 1.47 1.19
CA PRO A 43 -14.16 2.54 1.26
C PRO A 43 -14.80 3.82 1.80
N ASP A 44 -14.05 4.58 2.57
CA ASP A 44 -14.45 5.89 3.10
C ASP A 44 -13.50 7.02 2.67
N VAL A 45 -12.49 6.71 1.85
CA VAL A 45 -11.53 7.65 1.30
C VAL A 45 -11.32 7.36 -0.18
N VAL A 46 -11.15 8.41 -0.98
CA VAL A 46 -10.70 8.33 -2.37
C VAL A 46 -9.51 9.26 -2.60
N GLU A 47 -8.51 8.76 -3.33
CA GLU A 47 -7.42 9.56 -3.86
C GLU A 47 -7.52 9.58 -5.39
N ILE A 48 -7.51 10.79 -5.97
CA ILE A 48 -7.64 11.03 -7.40
C ILE A 48 -6.38 11.69 -7.89
N SER A 49 -5.68 11.07 -8.85
CA SER A 49 -4.49 11.63 -9.50
C SER A 49 -4.85 12.20 -10.86
N ILE A 50 -4.80 13.52 -10.98
CA ILE A 50 -5.21 14.29 -12.15
C ILE A 50 -3.96 14.85 -12.83
N ALA A 51 -3.74 14.50 -14.10
CA ALA A 51 -2.58 14.97 -14.86
C ALA A 51 -2.89 16.20 -15.70
N VAL A 52 -1.93 17.09 -15.73
CA VAL A 52 -1.88 18.24 -16.63
C VAL A 52 -0.62 18.13 -17.48
N GLN A 53 -0.79 17.91 -18.77
CA GLN A 53 0.29 17.87 -19.74
C GLN A 53 0.16 19.04 -20.72
N THR A 54 1.25 19.79 -20.87
CA THR A 54 1.34 20.90 -21.83
C THR A 54 2.58 20.75 -22.68
N SER A 55 2.60 21.38 -23.84
CA SER A 55 3.79 21.37 -24.70
C SER A 55 3.89 22.63 -25.56
N ASP A 56 5.14 23.00 -25.88
CA ASP A 56 5.43 24.04 -26.86
C ASP A 56 6.60 23.58 -27.75
N ALA A 57 6.51 23.86 -29.07
CA ALA A 57 7.49 23.40 -30.02
C ALA A 57 8.87 24.07 -29.85
N LYS A 58 8.92 25.27 -29.25
CA LYS A 58 10.11 26.12 -29.23
C LYS A 58 10.58 26.56 -27.86
N SER A 59 9.68 26.56 -26.85
CA SER A 59 9.96 27.17 -25.56
C SER A 59 9.46 26.33 -24.38
N LEU A 60 10.41 25.82 -23.60
CA LEU A 60 10.12 25.16 -22.34
C LEU A 60 9.39 26.10 -21.37
N GLN A 61 9.80 27.39 -21.36
CA GLN A 61 9.19 28.39 -20.49
C GLN A 61 7.69 28.60 -20.80
N LYS A 62 7.30 28.61 -22.08
CA LYS A 62 5.90 28.70 -22.48
C LYS A 62 5.10 27.47 -22.05
N ALA A 63 5.63 26.28 -22.31
CA ALA A 63 5.00 25.04 -21.88
C ALA A 63 4.81 25.01 -20.37
N THR A 64 5.81 25.45 -19.60
CA THR A 64 5.75 25.52 -18.13
C THR A 64 4.71 26.54 -17.64
N ALA A 65 4.65 27.72 -18.26
CA ALA A 65 3.69 28.75 -17.90
C ALA A 65 2.24 28.29 -18.14
N GLN A 66 1.97 27.63 -19.27
CA GLN A 66 0.66 27.03 -19.56
C GLN A 66 0.30 25.93 -18.57
N ASN A 67 1.25 25.05 -18.23
CA ASN A 67 1.04 24.00 -17.26
C ASN A 67 0.68 24.58 -15.89
N LYS A 68 1.43 25.58 -15.45
CA LYS A 68 1.17 26.27 -14.19
C LYS A 68 -0.22 26.87 -14.15
N GLU A 69 -0.62 27.59 -15.18
CA GLU A 69 -1.94 28.24 -15.26
C GLU A 69 -3.09 27.24 -15.10
N ILE A 70 -3.04 26.12 -15.83
CA ILE A 70 -4.05 25.06 -15.77
C ILE A 70 -4.04 24.39 -14.38
N SER A 71 -2.85 24.04 -13.90
CA SER A 71 -2.69 23.37 -12.60
C SER A 71 -3.17 24.23 -11.44
N ASP A 72 -2.88 25.53 -11.46
CA ASP A 72 -3.34 26.49 -10.43
C ASP A 72 -4.87 26.61 -10.41
N LYS A 73 -5.52 26.65 -11.59
CA LYS A 73 -6.98 26.66 -11.70
C LYS A 73 -7.61 25.41 -11.13
N ILE A 74 -7.07 24.24 -11.50
CA ILE A 74 -7.54 22.95 -10.98
C ILE A 74 -7.34 22.87 -9.46
N TYR A 75 -6.15 23.24 -8.99
CA TYR A 75 -5.84 23.23 -7.56
C TYR A 75 -6.78 24.13 -6.76
N SER A 76 -7.02 25.36 -7.23
CA SER A 76 -7.90 26.32 -6.55
C SER A 76 -9.34 25.83 -6.47
N GLU A 77 -9.89 25.36 -7.58
CA GLU A 77 -11.26 24.86 -7.64
C GLU A 77 -11.46 23.62 -6.78
N LEU A 78 -10.58 22.61 -6.93
CA LEU A 78 -10.72 21.39 -6.16
C LEU A 78 -10.44 21.61 -4.66
N SER A 79 -9.60 22.60 -4.30
CA SER A 79 -9.40 23.00 -2.90
C SER A 79 -10.68 23.53 -2.25
N SER A 80 -11.60 24.12 -3.03
CA SER A 80 -12.88 24.58 -2.53
C SER A 80 -13.92 23.46 -2.36
N MET A 81 -13.66 22.30 -2.97
CA MET A 81 -14.57 21.15 -2.96
C MET A 81 -14.25 20.12 -1.86
N ILE A 82 -13.15 20.30 -1.14
CA ILE A 82 -12.69 19.38 -0.08
C ILE A 82 -12.81 19.99 1.30
N ASP A 83 -12.96 19.16 2.32
CA ASP A 83 -13.01 19.59 3.73
C ASP A 83 -11.68 19.31 4.44
N LYS A 84 -10.81 20.31 4.48
CA LYS A 84 -9.50 20.22 5.15
C LYS A 84 -9.59 19.92 6.65
N ASN A 85 -10.70 20.30 7.30
CA ASN A 85 -10.90 20.01 8.72
C ASN A 85 -11.19 18.52 8.97
N ASN A 86 -11.65 17.80 7.95
CA ASN A 86 -11.91 16.36 7.99
C ASN A 86 -10.69 15.51 7.54
N GLY A 87 -9.54 16.13 7.36
CA GLY A 87 -8.32 15.47 6.94
C GLY A 87 -8.15 15.36 5.42
N ASP A 88 -9.02 15.99 4.64
CA ASP A 88 -8.87 16.07 3.19
C ASP A 88 -7.69 16.98 2.83
N TYR A 89 -6.99 16.64 1.75
CA TYR A 89 -5.90 17.47 1.25
C TYR A 89 -5.79 17.41 -0.27
N ILE A 90 -5.13 18.42 -0.80
CA ILE A 90 -4.72 18.48 -2.19
C ILE A 90 -3.24 18.84 -2.26
N LYS A 91 -2.51 18.17 -3.13
CA LYS A 91 -1.07 18.39 -3.34
C LYS A 91 -0.72 18.26 -4.82
N THR A 92 0.43 18.78 -5.20
CA THR A 92 1.03 18.54 -6.52
C THR A 92 2.14 17.50 -6.41
N ALA A 93 2.30 16.70 -7.45
CA ALA A 93 3.32 15.67 -7.55
C ALA A 93 3.76 15.46 -9.00
N ASN A 94 4.85 14.71 -9.18
CA ASN A 94 5.30 14.24 -10.49
C ASN A 94 5.55 15.36 -11.51
N PHE A 95 6.04 16.54 -11.05
CA PHE A 95 6.42 17.60 -11.97
C PHE A 95 7.65 17.17 -12.79
N ASN A 96 7.49 17.18 -14.12
CA ASN A 96 8.57 16.90 -15.06
C ASN A 96 8.47 17.87 -16.23
N ALA A 97 9.60 18.42 -16.64
CA ALA A 97 9.71 19.33 -17.79
C ALA A 97 10.93 18.92 -18.63
N SER A 98 10.69 18.46 -19.84
CA SER A 98 11.74 17.84 -20.66
C SER A 98 11.57 18.10 -22.16
N PRO A 99 12.67 18.15 -22.93
CA PRO A 99 12.62 18.17 -24.39
C PRO A 99 12.26 16.77 -24.93
N VAL A 100 11.43 16.73 -25.95
CA VAL A 100 11.07 15.53 -26.72
C VAL A 100 11.80 15.57 -28.06
N TYR A 101 12.53 14.51 -28.38
CA TYR A 101 13.31 14.39 -29.60
C TYR A 101 12.80 13.27 -30.48
N ASN A 102 12.91 13.50 -31.80
CA ASN A 102 12.77 12.46 -32.80
C ASN A 102 14.16 11.98 -33.24
N TYR A 103 14.31 10.68 -33.41
CA TYR A 103 15.56 10.05 -33.85
C TYR A 103 15.32 9.40 -35.21
N LYS A 104 15.83 10.01 -36.27
CA LYS A 104 15.79 9.46 -37.65
C LYS A 104 17.20 9.52 -38.26
N ASN A 105 17.63 8.44 -38.92
CA ASN A 105 18.90 8.38 -39.65
C ASN A 105 20.10 8.88 -38.81
N ASN A 106 20.24 8.46 -37.56
CA ASN A 106 21.27 8.91 -36.63
C ASN A 106 21.26 10.42 -36.31
N LYS A 107 20.20 11.14 -36.66
CA LYS A 107 20.03 12.55 -36.30
C LYS A 107 19.02 12.66 -35.15
N LYS A 108 19.31 13.62 -34.28
CA LYS A 108 18.48 13.95 -33.11
C LYS A 108 17.85 15.33 -33.36
N ASP A 109 16.56 15.35 -33.68
CA ASP A 109 15.81 16.58 -33.95
C ASP A 109 14.86 16.87 -32.77
N LEU A 110 14.92 18.10 -32.23
CA LEU A 110 13.98 18.55 -31.21
C LEU A 110 12.58 18.67 -31.78
N VAL A 111 11.59 17.99 -31.21
CA VAL A 111 10.18 18.06 -31.63
C VAL A 111 9.42 19.11 -30.84
N LYS A 112 9.53 19.05 -29.52
CA LYS A 112 8.82 19.94 -28.57
C LYS A 112 9.45 19.89 -27.21
N TYR A 113 9.08 20.83 -26.37
CA TYR A 113 9.20 20.73 -24.92
C TYR A 113 7.87 20.26 -24.34
N GLU A 114 7.92 19.37 -23.36
CA GLU A 114 6.74 18.82 -22.71
C GLU A 114 6.86 19.00 -21.21
N VAL A 115 5.75 19.39 -20.58
CA VAL A 115 5.66 19.57 -19.14
C VAL A 115 4.48 18.75 -18.64
N ASN A 116 4.76 17.92 -17.67
CA ASN A 116 3.77 17.11 -16.96
C ASN A 116 3.74 17.50 -15.49
N ASN A 117 2.55 17.57 -14.93
CA ASN A 117 2.30 17.79 -13.51
C ASN A 117 1.09 16.96 -13.09
N SER A 118 1.03 16.55 -11.85
CA SER A 118 -0.13 15.86 -11.28
C SER A 118 -0.67 16.63 -10.08
N VAL A 119 -1.98 16.83 -10.06
CA VAL A 119 -2.72 17.30 -8.90
C VAL A 119 -3.38 16.07 -8.24
N ILE A 120 -3.06 15.83 -6.99
CA ILE A 120 -3.58 14.70 -6.21
C ILE A 120 -4.58 15.26 -5.21
N VAL A 121 -5.81 14.75 -5.27
CA VAL A 121 -6.89 15.05 -4.32
C VAL A 121 -7.13 13.84 -3.45
N HIS A 122 -7.05 14.01 -2.14
CA HIS A 122 -7.39 13.00 -1.14
C HIS A 122 -8.60 13.50 -0.36
N THR A 123 -9.70 12.76 -0.37
CA THR A 123 -10.94 13.19 0.28
C THR A 123 -11.80 12.03 0.76
N LYS A 124 -12.56 12.28 1.82
CA LYS A 124 -13.62 11.39 2.31
C LYS A 124 -14.95 11.59 1.58
N SER A 125 -15.08 12.63 0.75
CA SER A 125 -16.28 12.88 -0.05
C SER A 125 -16.29 12.04 -1.33
N ILE A 126 -16.31 10.71 -1.20
CA ILE A 126 -16.30 9.76 -2.34
C ILE A 126 -17.41 10.08 -3.36
N LYS A 127 -18.61 10.45 -2.88
CA LYS A 127 -19.75 10.78 -3.74
C LYS A 127 -19.51 11.97 -4.67
N ASP A 128 -18.56 12.85 -4.33
CA ASP A 128 -18.23 14.02 -5.12
C ASP A 128 -17.04 13.80 -6.04
N ALA A 129 -16.40 12.61 -5.99
CA ALA A 129 -15.24 12.26 -6.80
C ALA A 129 -15.50 12.46 -8.31
N GLY A 130 -16.65 12.02 -8.81
CA GLY A 130 -17.05 12.22 -10.21
C GLY A 130 -17.12 13.70 -10.59
N LYS A 131 -17.76 14.53 -9.74
CA LYS A 131 -17.84 15.98 -9.97
C LYS A 131 -16.47 16.65 -9.96
N MET A 132 -15.55 16.22 -9.08
CA MET A 132 -14.17 16.72 -9.03
C MET A 132 -13.43 16.40 -10.32
N ILE A 133 -13.58 15.19 -10.85
CA ILE A 133 -12.99 14.76 -12.11
C ILE A 133 -13.54 15.58 -13.28
N ASP A 134 -14.86 15.69 -13.38
CA ASP A 134 -15.51 16.44 -14.47
C ASP A 134 -15.08 17.91 -14.44
N LYS A 135 -14.98 18.48 -13.24
CA LYS A 135 -14.50 19.84 -13.05
C LYS A 135 -13.04 19.99 -13.49
N ALA A 136 -12.17 19.08 -13.10
CA ALA A 136 -10.77 19.11 -13.50
C ALA A 136 -10.60 19.01 -15.03
N ILE A 137 -11.37 18.13 -15.68
CA ILE A 137 -11.37 17.98 -17.14
C ILE A 137 -11.83 19.28 -17.81
N SER A 138 -12.90 19.90 -17.31
CA SER A 138 -13.39 21.19 -17.83
C SER A 138 -12.40 22.34 -17.71
N LEU A 139 -11.47 22.25 -16.75
CA LEU A 139 -10.40 23.23 -16.51
C LEU A 139 -9.11 22.95 -17.28
N GLY A 140 -9.06 21.85 -18.03
CA GLY A 140 -7.94 21.50 -18.89
C GLY A 140 -7.05 20.37 -18.38
N ALA A 141 -7.52 19.55 -17.43
CA ALA A 141 -6.85 18.29 -17.13
C ALA A 141 -6.78 17.42 -18.37
N THR A 142 -5.61 16.83 -18.61
CA THR A 142 -5.36 16.04 -19.83
C THR A 142 -5.58 14.56 -19.63
N ASN A 143 -5.48 14.08 -18.37
CA ASN A 143 -5.71 12.69 -18.04
C ASN A 143 -6.08 12.53 -16.54
N ILE A 144 -6.80 11.46 -16.22
CA ILE A 144 -6.95 10.94 -14.87
C ILE A 144 -6.10 9.70 -14.77
N ASN A 145 -4.99 9.80 -14.04
CA ASN A 145 -3.98 8.74 -13.99
C ASN A 145 -4.45 7.56 -13.15
N ASP A 146 -5.05 7.87 -11.98
CA ASP A 146 -5.44 6.83 -11.02
C ASP A 146 -6.58 7.34 -10.12
N ILE A 147 -7.44 6.41 -9.71
CA ILE A 147 -8.46 6.61 -8.68
C ILE A 147 -8.32 5.44 -7.71
N VAL A 148 -7.87 5.75 -6.50
CA VAL A 148 -7.62 4.75 -5.45
C VAL A 148 -8.62 4.95 -4.33
N PHE A 149 -9.34 3.88 -4.00
CA PHE A 149 -10.21 3.85 -2.83
C PHE A 149 -9.49 3.18 -1.66
N SER A 150 -9.68 3.74 -0.47
CA SER A 150 -9.08 3.22 0.76
C SER A 150 -10.01 3.34 1.95
N ILE A 151 -9.59 2.79 3.08
CA ILE A 151 -10.26 2.87 4.37
C ILE A 151 -9.39 3.68 5.32
N SER A 152 -9.95 4.72 5.93
CA SER A 152 -9.23 5.55 6.90
C SER A 152 -8.87 4.79 8.18
N SER A 153 -9.67 3.80 8.55
CA SER A 153 -9.47 2.96 9.74
C SER A 153 -8.63 1.69 9.48
N TYR A 154 -7.77 1.68 8.43
CA TYR A 154 -6.99 0.50 8.05
C TYR A 154 -6.20 -0.10 9.21
N ASP A 155 -5.46 0.71 9.96
CA ASP A 155 -4.61 0.23 11.05
C ASP A 155 -5.43 -0.34 12.21
N GLU A 156 -6.55 0.27 12.56
CA GLU A 156 -7.47 -0.21 13.59
C GLU A 156 -8.05 -1.57 13.20
N GLN A 157 -8.59 -1.67 12.00
CA GLN A 157 -9.17 -2.92 11.47
C GLN A 157 -8.12 -4.02 11.31
N CYS A 158 -6.90 -3.66 10.92
CA CYS A 158 -5.77 -4.58 10.87
C CYS A 158 -5.45 -5.16 12.25
N ASN A 159 -5.33 -4.30 13.27
CA ASN A 159 -5.03 -4.74 14.64
C ASN A 159 -6.11 -5.68 15.20
N ASP A 160 -7.38 -5.39 14.94
CA ASP A 160 -8.49 -6.25 15.35
C ASP A 160 -8.42 -7.62 14.67
N LEU A 161 -8.15 -7.66 13.37
CA LEU A 161 -8.01 -8.91 12.63
C LEU A 161 -6.80 -9.73 13.06
N LEU A 162 -5.66 -9.06 13.34
CA LEU A 162 -4.48 -9.73 13.89
C LEU A 162 -4.80 -10.36 15.24
N GLY A 163 -5.54 -9.67 16.10
CA GLY A 163 -6.01 -10.22 17.38
C GLY A 163 -6.89 -11.46 17.21
N ILE A 164 -7.80 -11.44 16.22
CA ILE A 164 -8.64 -12.60 15.87
C ILE A 164 -7.81 -13.75 15.34
N ALA A 165 -6.88 -13.49 14.41
CA ALA A 165 -6.00 -14.50 13.82
C ALA A 165 -5.10 -15.16 14.88
N ALA A 166 -4.52 -14.36 15.80
CA ALA A 166 -3.70 -14.84 16.89
C ALA A 166 -4.47 -15.75 17.86
N LYS A 167 -5.70 -15.37 18.23
CA LYS A 167 -6.58 -16.21 19.06
C LYS A 167 -6.91 -17.54 18.37
N LYS A 168 -7.18 -17.53 17.07
CA LYS A 168 -7.40 -18.75 16.26
C LYS A 168 -6.15 -19.63 16.24
N ALA A 169 -4.95 -19.02 16.04
CA ALA A 169 -3.68 -19.74 16.04
C ALA A 169 -3.42 -20.42 17.38
N TYR A 170 -3.58 -19.72 18.47
CA TYR A 170 -3.40 -20.27 19.81
C TYR A 170 -4.34 -21.46 20.09
N LYS A 171 -5.62 -21.33 19.75
CA LYS A 171 -6.59 -22.42 19.88
C LYS A 171 -6.20 -23.65 19.05
N ARG A 172 -5.81 -23.47 17.78
CA ARG A 172 -5.38 -24.57 16.91
C ARG A 172 -4.10 -25.24 17.41
N ALA A 173 -3.12 -24.46 17.88
CA ALA A 173 -1.90 -24.99 18.46
C ALA A 173 -2.19 -25.85 19.71
N GLY A 174 -3.12 -25.41 20.56
CA GLY A 174 -3.57 -26.19 21.72
C GLY A 174 -4.21 -27.53 21.35
N ILE A 175 -5.07 -27.52 20.32
CA ILE A 175 -5.70 -28.75 19.81
C ILE A 175 -4.63 -29.72 19.30
N LEU A 176 -3.65 -29.23 18.50
CA LEU A 176 -2.59 -30.06 17.96
C LEU A 176 -1.68 -30.64 19.06
N ALA A 177 -1.30 -29.81 20.05
CA ALA A 177 -0.50 -30.26 21.18
C ALA A 177 -1.22 -31.34 21.99
N SER A 178 -2.50 -31.14 22.29
CA SER A 178 -3.31 -32.12 23.05
C SER A 178 -3.50 -33.42 22.29
N SER A 179 -3.71 -33.37 20.97
CA SER A 179 -3.83 -34.57 20.13
C SER A 179 -2.54 -35.38 20.05
N ALA A 180 -1.40 -34.74 20.30
CA ALA A 180 -0.09 -35.39 20.39
C ALA A 180 0.31 -35.75 21.84
N ASN A 181 -0.64 -35.80 22.78
CA ASN A 181 -0.42 -36.03 24.22
C ASN A 181 0.53 -35.00 24.88
N GLY A 182 0.59 -33.79 24.34
CA GLY A 182 1.39 -32.68 24.86
C GLY A 182 0.54 -31.51 25.36
N SER A 183 1.21 -30.48 25.84
CA SER A 183 0.59 -29.22 26.25
C SER A 183 1.42 -28.03 25.76
N LEU A 184 0.79 -26.87 25.57
CA LEU A 184 1.48 -25.64 25.23
C LEU A 184 2.11 -25.03 26.49
N ALA A 185 3.42 -24.84 26.47
CA ALA A 185 4.17 -24.17 27.54
C ALA A 185 4.26 -22.64 27.32
N GLY A 186 4.11 -22.19 26.06
CA GLY A 186 4.20 -20.77 25.68
C GLY A 186 4.29 -20.56 24.19
N ILE A 187 4.52 -19.31 23.80
CA ILE A 187 4.68 -18.91 22.41
C ILE A 187 6.17 -18.75 22.11
N LYS A 188 6.69 -19.45 21.12
CA LYS A 188 8.09 -19.34 20.65
C LYS A 188 8.25 -18.12 19.74
N SER A 189 7.33 -17.92 18.79
CA SER A 189 7.29 -16.77 17.90
C SER A 189 5.86 -16.51 17.43
N LEU A 190 5.56 -15.25 17.16
CA LEU A 190 4.30 -14.81 16.58
C LEU A 190 4.64 -13.77 15.50
N ASN A 191 4.21 -14.03 14.28
CA ASN A 191 4.34 -13.09 13.18
C ASN A 191 2.97 -12.84 12.61
N GLY A 192 2.72 -11.60 12.20
CA GLY A 192 1.45 -11.23 11.60
C GLY A 192 1.62 -10.04 10.67
N SER A 193 0.81 -10.01 9.63
CA SER A 193 0.75 -8.91 8.68
C SER A 193 -0.66 -8.74 8.14
N CYS A 194 -0.95 -7.54 7.67
CA CYS A 194 -2.21 -7.27 6.97
C CYS A 194 -1.96 -6.93 5.50
N SER A 195 -2.96 -7.22 4.70
CA SER A 195 -3.01 -6.84 3.28
C SER A 195 -4.44 -6.55 2.86
N THR A 196 -4.60 -5.73 1.83
CA THR A 196 -5.88 -5.53 1.17
C THR A 196 -5.91 -6.29 -0.15
N SER A 197 -7.11 -6.63 -0.63
CA SER A 197 -7.26 -7.10 -2.01
C SER A 197 -6.92 -5.98 -2.99
N ASP A 198 -6.30 -6.33 -4.11
CA ASP A 198 -5.91 -5.38 -5.18
C ASP A 198 -7.08 -4.67 -5.87
N ASN A 199 -8.33 -4.99 -5.51
CA ASN A 199 -9.54 -4.40 -6.09
C ASN A 199 -9.81 -2.95 -5.64
N ALA A 200 -8.94 -2.36 -4.79
CA ALA A 200 -9.05 -0.97 -4.35
C ALA A 200 -8.67 0.05 -5.45
N ARG A 201 -8.07 -0.40 -6.57
CA ARG A 201 -7.69 0.47 -7.68
C ARG A 201 -8.67 0.32 -8.82
N VAL A 202 -9.35 1.39 -9.15
CA VAL A 202 -10.16 1.49 -10.37
C VAL A 202 -9.35 2.25 -11.41
N GLN A 203 -8.92 1.58 -12.46
CA GLN A 203 -8.33 2.27 -13.61
C GLN A 203 -9.45 2.94 -14.40
N TYR A 204 -9.51 4.25 -14.32
CA TYR A 204 -10.42 5.04 -15.15
C TYR A 204 -9.83 5.16 -16.56
N ARG A 205 -10.40 4.44 -17.53
CA ARG A 205 -10.14 4.70 -18.94
C ARG A 205 -11.15 5.74 -19.42
N LEU A 206 -10.67 6.93 -19.72
CA LEU A 206 -11.42 7.86 -20.57
C LEU A 206 -11.68 7.14 -21.91
N LEU A 207 -12.87 6.59 -22.05
CA LEU A 207 -13.38 6.23 -23.36
C LEU A 207 -13.55 7.56 -24.11
N ALA A 208 -12.59 7.88 -24.97
CA ALA A 208 -12.76 8.95 -25.95
C ALA A 208 -14.04 8.61 -26.73
N LYS A 209 -15.14 9.26 -26.36
CA LYS A 209 -16.38 9.19 -27.09
C LYS A 209 -16.08 9.88 -28.42
N ASN A 210 -15.84 9.09 -29.46
CA ASN A 210 -15.85 9.58 -30.83
C ASN A 210 -17.17 10.28 -31.05
N MET A 211 -17.16 11.59 -30.93
CA MET A 211 -18.27 12.43 -31.35
C MET A 211 -18.29 12.40 -32.87
N SER A 212 -18.91 11.37 -33.44
CA SER A 212 -19.43 11.46 -34.78
C SER A 212 -20.59 12.44 -34.72
N MET A 213 -20.43 13.59 -35.39
CA MET A 213 -21.50 14.53 -35.63
C MET A 213 -22.66 13.81 -36.34
N GLY A 214 -23.79 13.78 -35.69
CA GLY A 214 -25.06 13.24 -36.24
C GLY A 214 -26.23 13.69 -35.38
N SER A 215 -26.87 14.75 -35.84
CA SER A 215 -28.26 15.20 -35.64
C SER A 215 -28.82 15.36 -34.21
N MET A 216 -29.20 16.59 -34.00
CA MET A 216 -30.13 17.17 -33.05
C MET A 216 -31.21 16.22 -32.49
N ALA A 217 -31.29 16.16 -31.16
CA ALA A 217 -32.55 16.15 -30.44
C ALA A 217 -32.36 16.80 -29.07
N ASP A 218 -33.10 17.85 -28.87
CA ASP A 218 -33.26 18.65 -27.68
C ASP A 218 -33.77 17.78 -26.52
N SER A 219 -32.95 17.58 -25.52
CA SER A 219 -33.41 17.27 -24.17
C SER A 219 -32.28 17.72 -23.20
N ALA A 220 -32.62 18.68 -22.35
CA ALA A 220 -31.80 19.12 -21.25
C ALA A 220 -31.45 17.91 -20.35
N ALA A 221 -30.36 17.22 -20.64
CA ALA A 221 -29.77 16.26 -19.76
C ALA A 221 -29.04 17.05 -18.65
N GLU A 222 -29.59 17.06 -17.45
CA GLU A 222 -28.78 17.30 -16.26
C GLU A 222 -27.51 16.47 -16.43
N SER A 223 -26.34 17.14 -16.45
CA SER A 223 -25.07 16.47 -16.58
C SER A 223 -24.85 15.61 -15.34
N SER A 224 -25.25 14.36 -15.42
CA SER A 224 -24.95 13.41 -14.35
C SER A 224 -23.44 13.29 -14.26
N ALA A 225 -22.89 13.55 -13.06
CA ALA A 225 -21.46 13.40 -12.79
C ALA A 225 -20.97 12.02 -13.23
N SER A 226 -19.70 11.93 -13.65
CA SER A 226 -19.08 10.66 -14.02
C SER A 226 -19.29 9.62 -12.92
N PRO A 227 -19.87 8.44 -13.21
CA PRO A 227 -20.18 7.44 -12.21
C PRO A 227 -18.88 6.81 -11.67
N ILE A 228 -18.47 7.23 -10.49
CA ILE A 228 -17.31 6.70 -9.77
C ILE A 228 -17.83 5.95 -8.54
N GLN A 229 -17.56 4.66 -8.48
CA GLN A 229 -17.97 3.81 -7.37
C GLN A 229 -16.78 3.02 -6.84
N GLY A 230 -16.49 3.14 -5.56
CA GLY A 230 -15.59 2.25 -4.84
C GLY A 230 -16.34 0.95 -4.52
N GLY A 231 -15.79 -0.17 -4.93
CA GLY A 231 -16.28 -1.49 -4.52
C GLY A 231 -16.06 -1.72 -3.01
N VAL A 232 -16.17 -2.98 -2.59
CA VAL A 232 -15.83 -3.38 -1.22
C VAL A 232 -14.34 -3.70 -1.14
N ILE A 233 -13.67 -3.20 -0.10
CA ILE A 233 -12.27 -3.50 0.20
C ILE A 233 -12.24 -4.69 1.14
N LYS A 234 -11.53 -5.77 0.72
CA LYS A 234 -11.28 -6.92 1.57
C LYS A 234 -9.95 -6.73 2.28
N LEU A 235 -9.98 -6.78 3.61
CA LEU A 235 -8.80 -6.71 4.47
C LEU A 235 -8.54 -8.09 5.05
N PHE A 236 -7.29 -8.54 4.98
CA PHE A 236 -6.83 -9.82 5.48
C PHE A 236 -5.73 -9.60 6.51
N ALA A 237 -5.76 -10.42 7.57
CA ALA A 237 -4.65 -10.59 8.51
C ALA A 237 -4.22 -12.05 8.50
N ASN A 238 -2.90 -12.27 8.40
CA ASN A 238 -2.28 -13.59 8.38
C ASN A 238 -1.24 -13.72 9.48
#